data_e724935d96d0526808e1046552427ec0
#
_entry.id   e724935d96d0526808e1046552427ec0
#
_cell.length_a   1.000
_cell.length_b   1.000
_cell.length_c   1.000
_cell.angle_alpha   90.00
_cell.angle_beta   90.00
_cell.angle_gamma   90.00
#
_symmetry.space_group_name_H-M   'P 1'
#
loop_
_entity.id
_entity.type
_entity.pdbx_description
1 polymer ?
#
loop_
_entity_poly.entity_id
_entity_poly.type
_entity_poly.pdbx_seq_one_letter_code
_entity_poly.pdbx_strand_id
1 'polypeptide(L)'
;MEYKAGEAFKINSNKERVPVPDEERYCFYVAKDSLTLKIIGSEMRNCVGWGYAEAVRERRATIVYAMYKGKYKICIEVTPNFTIRQAFGPCNSELEGEAFKAYSEWCQEKHIVRRKAFSIQCAPGI
;
A
#
# COMPACT_ATOMS: atom_id res chain seq x y z
N MET A 1 8.53 -5.99 -9.61
CA MET A 1 8.23 -4.56 -9.46
C MET A 1 9.26 -3.90 -8.57
N GLU A 2 9.70 -2.74 -8.94
CA GLU A 2 10.63 -1.98 -8.12
C GLU A 2 9.88 -0.92 -7.33
N TYR A 3 10.27 -0.74 -6.10
CA TYR A 3 9.73 0.30 -5.27
C TYR A 3 10.53 1.58 -5.46
N LYS A 4 9.83 2.69 -5.73
CA LYS A 4 10.45 4.00 -5.84
C LYS A 4 9.52 5.03 -5.22
N ALA A 5 9.92 5.56 -4.10
CA ALA A 5 9.09 6.46 -3.32
C ALA A 5 8.72 7.71 -4.13
N GLY A 6 7.44 8.01 -4.20
CA GLY A 6 6.92 9.22 -4.82
C GLY A 6 7.15 9.36 -6.31
N GLU A 7 7.72 8.34 -6.95
CA GLU A 7 8.00 8.45 -8.36
C GLU A 7 6.73 8.45 -9.19
N ALA A 8 6.66 9.39 -10.12
CA ALA A 8 5.58 9.45 -11.10
C ALA A 8 4.17 9.51 -10.51
N PHE A 9 4.03 9.85 -9.24
CA PHE A 9 2.71 9.94 -8.65
C PHE A 9 1.93 11.11 -9.27
N LYS A 10 0.68 10.85 -9.64
CA LYS A 10 -0.17 11.85 -10.29
C LYS A 10 -1.43 12.07 -9.47
N ILE A 11 -1.73 13.34 -9.20
CA ILE A 11 -2.96 13.72 -8.52
C ILE A 11 -4.02 14.01 -9.56
N ASN A 12 -5.23 13.56 -9.26
CA ASN A 12 -6.39 13.79 -10.13
C ASN A 12 -6.24 13.15 -11.51
N SER A 13 -5.44 12.12 -11.58
CA SER A 13 -5.40 11.32 -12.80
C SER A 13 -6.73 10.59 -12.91
N ASN A 14 -7.36 10.68 -14.05
CA ASN A 14 -8.57 9.93 -14.32
C ASN A 14 -8.34 8.98 -15.48
N LYS A 15 -7.12 8.53 -15.59
CA LYS A 15 -6.74 7.60 -16.64
C LYS A 15 -7.28 6.21 -16.32
N GLU A 16 -7.00 5.31 -17.21
CA GLU A 16 -7.44 3.94 -17.07
C GLU A 16 -6.96 3.33 -15.77
N ARG A 17 -7.82 2.53 -15.20
CA ARG A 17 -7.45 1.76 -14.03
C ARG A 17 -6.41 0.72 -14.43
N VAL A 18 -5.48 0.49 -13.52
CA VAL A 18 -4.52 -0.60 -13.71
C VAL A 18 -5.31 -1.91 -13.68
N PRO A 19 -5.13 -2.79 -14.68
CA PRO A 19 -5.80 -4.08 -14.65
C PRO A 19 -5.45 -4.83 -13.38
N VAL A 20 -6.46 -5.48 -12.80
CA VAL A 20 -6.28 -6.23 -11.57
C VAL A 20 -5.84 -7.65 -11.92
N PRO A 21 -4.64 -8.06 -11.49
CA PRO A 21 -4.19 -9.42 -11.79
C PRO A 21 -5.02 -10.45 -11.05
N ASP A 22 -5.47 -11.46 -11.76
CA ASP A 22 -6.19 -12.58 -11.16
C ASP A 22 -5.23 -13.74 -10.98
N GLU A 23 -4.24 -13.54 -10.12
CA GLU A 23 -3.21 -14.53 -9.89
C GLU A 23 -3.29 -15.10 -8.49
N GLU A 24 -2.94 -16.36 -8.35
CA GLU A 24 -2.95 -17.04 -7.06
C GLU A 24 -1.64 -16.82 -6.31
N ARG A 25 -1.18 -15.60 -6.31
CA ARG A 25 -0.01 -15.19 -5.53
C ARG A 25 -0.14 -13.72 -5.19
N TYR A 26 0.56 -13.30 -4.15
CA TYR A 26 0.54 -11.90 -3.75
C TYR A 26 1.42 -11.11 -4.69
N CYS A 27 0.83 -10.10 -5.34
CA CYS A 27 1.54 -9.20 -6.24
C CYS A 27 1.53 -7.80 -5.65
N PHE A 28 2.69 -7.20 -5.52
CA PHE A 28 2.84 -5.90 -4.86
C PHE A 28 3.04 -4.79 -5.88
N TYR A 29 2.34 -3.70 -5.69
CA TYR A 29 2.35 -2.56 -6.60
C TYR A 29 2.46 -1.26 -5.82
N VAL A 30 3.09 -0.27 -6.43
CA VAL A 30 3.14 1.08 -5.88
C VAL A 30 1.94 1.86 -6.41
N ALA A 31 1.22 2.54 -5.53
CA ALA A 31 0.13 3.40 -5.95
C ALA A 31 0.73 4.64 -6.62
N LYS A 32 0.40 4.86 -7.88
CA LYS A 32 1.02 5.90 -8.70
C LYS A 32 0.12 7.08 -9.00
N ASP A 33 -1.10 7.07 -8.52
CA ASP A 33 -2.00 8.20 -8.71
C ASP A 33 -3.07 8.22 -7.63
N SER A 34 -3.78 9.34 -7.55
CA SER A 34 -4.79 9.52 -6.52
C SER A 34 -6.01 8.63 -6.73
N LEU A 35 -6.29 8.25 -7.97
CA LEU A 35 -7.40 7.33 -8.23
C LEU A 35 -7.12 5.98 -7.60
N THR A 36 -5.89 5.49 -7.73
CA THR A 36 -5.51 4.22 -7.12
C THR A 36 -5.66 4.30 -5.60
N LEU A 37 -5.26 5.41 -4.98
CA LEU A 37 -5.43 5.58 -3.54
C LEU A 37 -6.90 5.52 -3.13
N LYS A 38 -7.78 6.14 -3.91
CA LYS A 38 -9.21 6.11 -3.63
C LYS A 38 -9.77 4.70 -3.75
N ILE A 39 -9.33 3.97 -4.75
CA ILE A 39 -9.79 2.60 -4.95
C ILE A 39 -9.33 1.72 -3.77
N ILE A 40 -8.08 1.84 -3.38
CA ILE A 40 -7.57 1.09 -2.24
C ILE A 40 -8.39 1.42 -0.98
N GLY A 41 -8.61 2.70 -0.72
CA GLY A 41 -9.38 3.11 0.44
C GLY A 41 -10.79 2.55 0.45
N SER A 42 -11.42 2.54 -0.72
CA SER A 42 -12.77 2.00 -0.85
C SER A 42 -12.79 0.48 -0.67
N GLU A 43 -11.89 -0.23 -1.37
CA GLU A 43 -11.87 -1.69 -1.34
C GLU A 43 -11.42 -2.24 0.00
N MET A 44 -10.49 -1.58 0.65
CA MET A 44 -9.93 -2.05 1.92
C MET A 44 -10.53 -1.36 3.13
N ARG A 45 -11.44 -0.42 2.91
CA ARG A 45 -12.13 0.31 3.99
C ARG A 45 -11.15 0.95 4.95
N ASN A 46 -10.28 1.79 4.39
CA ASN A 46 -9.36 2.57 5.19
C ASN A 46 -9.31 4.00 4.67
N CYS A 47 -8.50 4.83 5.28
CA CYS A 47 -8.46 6.25 4.98
C CYS A 47 -7.38 6.63 3.97
N VAL A 48 -6.78 5.68 3.29
CA VAL A 48 -5.69 5.99 2.37
C VAL A 48 -6.14 6.86 1.21
N GLY A 49 -7.43 6.85 0.88
CA GLY A 49 -7.98 7.73 -0.14
C GLY A 49 -8.17 9.16 0.33
N TRP A 50 -7.86 9.47 1.59
CA TRP A 50 -8.06 10.78 2.21
C TRP A 50 -6.75 11.39 2.62
N GLY A 51 -6.38 12.51 2.02
CA GLY A 51 -5.22 13.28 2.48
C GLY A 51 -3.86 12.67 2.18
N TYR A 52 -3.79 11.48 1.63
CA TYR A 52 -2.51 10.88 1.32
C TYR A 52 -1.94 11.29 -0.03
N ALA A 53 -2.80 11.81 -0.92
CA ALA A 53 -2.33 12.18 -2.25
C ALA A 53 -1.24 13.23 -2.19
N GLU A 54 -1.39 14.25 -1.35
CA GLU A 54 -0.37 15.28 -1.21
C GLU A 54 0.91 14.72 -0.61
N ALA A 55 0.80 13.88 0.41
CA ALA A 55 1.98 13.29 1.04
C ALA A 55 2.77 12.45 0.05
N VAL A 56 2.08 11.69 -0.79
CA VAL A 56 2.75 10.85 -1.77
C VAL A 56 3.35 11.71 -2.86
N ARG A 57 2.63 12.71 -3.33
CA ARG A 57 3.15 13.62 -4.34
C ARG A 57 4.41 14.33 -3.85
N GLU A 58 4.44 14.71 -2.59
CA GLU A 58 5.57 15.41 -1.99
C GLU A 58 6.65 14.45 -1.48
N ARG A 59 6.51 13.18 -1.76
CA ARG A 59 7.49 12.15 -1.38
C ARG A 59 7.67 12.00 0.12
N ARG A 60 6.63 12.34 0.90
CA ARG A 60 6.63 12.11 2.34
C ARG A 60 6.15 10.71 2.69
N ALA A 61 5.50 10.04 1.75
CA ALA A 61 5.00 8.69 1.94
C ALA A 61 4.88 8.00 0.59
N THR A 62 4.96 6.69 0.61
CA THR A 62 4.65 5.87 -0.56
C THR A 62 3.67 4.82 -0.11
N ILE A 63 2.64 4.59 -0.90
CA ILE A 63 1.66 3.56 -0.60
C ILE A 63 1.88 2.38 -1.55
N VAL A 64 2.08 1.23 -0.96
CA VAL A 64 2.22 -0.03 -1.68
C VAL A 64 1.02 -0.88 -1.32
N TYR A 65 0.49 -1.58 -2.29
CA TYR A 65 -0.64 -2.47 -2.04
C TYR A 65 -0.37 -3.82 -2.68
N ALA A 66 -0.96 -4.85 -2.11
CA ALA A 66 -0.80 -6.19 -2.62
C ALA A 66 -2.16 -6.77 -2.99
N MET A 67 -2.17 -7.46 -4.11
CA MET A 67 -3.36 -8.13 -4.65
C MET A 67 -3.17 -9.63 -4.56
N TYR A 68 -4.28 -10.34 -4.34
CA TYR A 68 -4.30 -11.79 -4.41
C TYR A 68 -5.64 -12.19 -5.00
N LYS A 69 -5.60 -12.92 -6.10
CA LYS A 69 -6.81 -13.35 -6.82
C LYS A 69 -7.75 -12.18 -7.09
N GLY A 70 -7.19 -11.07 -7.56
CA GLY A 70 -7.99 -9.92 -7.94
C GLY A 70 -8.51 -9.09 -6.78
N LYS A 71 -8.10 -9.38 -5.56
CA LYS A 71 -8.58 -8.65 -4.38
C LYS A 71 -7.46 -7.90 -3.69
N TYR A 72 -7.80 -6.75 -3.13
CA TYR A 72 -6.85 -5.95 -2.35
C TYR A 72 -6.69 -6.58 -0.97
N LYS A 73 -5.48 -6.99 -0.65
CA LYS A 73 -5.24 -7.75 0.57
C LYS A 73 -4.31 -7.07 1.57
N ILE A 74 -3.40 -6.23 1.11
CA ILE A 74 -2.42 -5.59 1.97
C ILE A 74 -2.25 -4.14 1.54
N CYS A 75 -2.15 -3.24 2.51
CA CYS A 75 -1.85 -1.84 2.26
C CYS A 75 -0.69 -1.44 3.16
N ILE A 76 0.33 -0.83 2.59
CA ILE A 76 1.58 -0.55 3.28
C ILE A 76 1.96 0.91 3.07
N GLU A 77 2.32 1.59 4.16
CA GLU A 77 2.88 2.93 4.05
C GLU A 77 4.38 2.85 4.31
N VAL A 78 5.15 3.30 3.32
CA VAL A 78 6.61 3.29 3.40
C VAL A 78 7.11 4.72 3.51
N THR A 79 8.04 4.95 4.42
CA THR A 79 8.62 6.29 4.62
C THR A 79 9.73 6.55 3.60
N PRO A 80 10.15 7.83 3.45
CA PRO A 80 11.21 8.15 2.50
C PRO A 80 12.54 7.45 2.77
N ASN A 81 12.79 7.02 3.99
CA ASN A 81 14.03 6.29 4.31
C ASN A 81 13.83 4.79 4.35
N PHE A 82 12.82 4.29 3.62
CA PHE A 82 12.56 2.86 3.45
C PHE A 82 12.28 2.13 4.75
N THR A 83 11.47 2.75 5.58
CA THR A 83 10.96 2.13 6.79
C THR A 83 9.46 1.95 6.66
N ILE A 84 8.93 0.84 7.16
CA ILE A 84 7.50 0.64 7.18
C ILE A 84 6.91 1.46 8.33
N ARG A 85 5.99 2.34 7.99
CA ARG A 85 5.25 3.06 9.01
C ARG A 85 4.02 2.30 9.45
N GLN A 86 3.30 1.72 8.50
CA GLN A 86 2.09 0.96 8.75
C GLN A 86 1.93 -0.12 7.70
N ALA A 87 1.37 -1.26 8.09
CA ALA A 87 1.01 -2.32 7.15
C ALA A 87 -0.17 -3.07 7.74
N PHE A 88 -1.21 -3.26 6.95
CA PHE A 88 -2.45 -3.86 7.46
C PHE A 88 -3.26 -4.47 6.32
N GLY A 89 -4.22 -5.31 6.71
CA GLY A 89 -5.16 -5.93 5.78
C GLY A 89 -6.45 -5.12 5.67
N PRO A 90 -7.48 -5.72 5.09
CA PRO A 90 -8.78 -5.04 4.95
C PRO A 90 -9.33 -4.60 6.30
N CYS A 91 -9.98 -3.44 6.33
CA CYS A 91 -10.56 -2.85 7.54
C CYS A 91 -9.52 -2.61 8.63
N ASN A 92 -8.29 -2.30 8.22
CA ASN A 92 -7.18 -2.07 9.15
C ASN A 92 -6.89 -3.26 10.04
N SER A 93 -7.13 -4.46 9.55
CA SER A 93 -6.87 -5.68 10.30
C SER A 93 -5.37 -6.00 10.30
N GLU A 94 -4.94 -6.73 11.31
CA GLU A 94 -3.56 -7.18 11.36
C GLU A 94 -3.30 -8.19 10.25
N LEU A 95 -2.09 -8.17 9.72
CA LEU A 95 -1.71 -9.15 8.72
C LEU A 95 -1.45 -10.49 9.41
N GLU A 96 -2.01 -11.54 8.86
CA GLU A 96 -1.90 -12.88 9.41
C GLU A 96 -1.70 -13.89 8.30
N GLY A 97 -1.21 -15.07 8.68
CA GLY A 97 -1.11 -16.21 7.77
C GLY A 97 -0.33 -15.89 6.50
N GLU A 98 -0.91 -16.24 5.37
CA GLU A 98 -0.25 -16.07 4.08
C GLU A 98 0.01 -14.61 3.74
N ALA A 99 -0.89 -13.72 4.15
CA ALA A 99 -0.68 -12.29 3.90
C ALA A 99 0.53 -11.78 4.68
N PHE A 100 0.68 -12.17 5.93
CA PHE A 100 1.84 -11.77 6.73
C PHE A 100 3.13 -12.34 6.15
N LYS A 101 3.09 -13.58 5.72
CA LYS A 101 4.23 -14.23 5.11
C LYS A 101 4.65 -13.48 3.84
N ALA A 102 3.70 -13.18 2.98
CA ALA A 102 3.97 -12.46 1.74
C ALA A 102 4.56 -11.07 2.02
N TYR A 103 3.99 -10.37 2.99
CA TYR A 103 4.48 -9.06 3.41
C TYR A 103 5.92 -9.15 3.92
N SER A 104 6.21 -10.13 4.76
CA SER A 104 7.55 -10.30 5.32
C SER A 104 8.57 -10.59 4.23
N GLU A 105 8.22 -11.45 3.30
CA GLU A 105 9.10 -11.79 2.19
C GLU A 105 9.34 -10.58 1.29
N TRP A 106 8.30 -9.80 1.06
CA TRP A 106 8.43 -8.60 0.25
C TRP A 106 9.37 -7.58 0.91
N CYS A 107 9.22 -7.36 2.21
CA CYS A 107 10.10 -6.44 2.93
C CYS A 107 11.55 -6.90 2.87
N GLN A 108 11.78 -8.19 3.04
CA GLN A 108 13.10 -8.75 3.01
C GLN A 108 13.73 -8.61 1.62
N GLU A 109 12.95 -8.89 0.59
CA GLU A 109 13.40 -8.77 -0.79
C GLU A 109 13.76 -7.33 -1.16
N LYS A 110 13.01 -6.37 -0.65
CA LYS A 110 13.22 -4.96 -0.96
C LYS A 110 14.15 -4.26 0.02
N HIS A 111 14.66 -4.98 1.01
CA HIS A 111 15.53 -4.40 2.04
C HIS A 111 14.88 -3.25 2.78
N ILE A 112 13.62 -3.42 3.10
CA ILE A 112 12.84 -2.40 3.81
C ILE A 112 12.79 -2.76 5.29
N VAL A 113 13.12 -1.80 6.14
CA VAL A 113 13.12 -2.02 7.58
C VAL A 113 11.71 -2.00 8.12
N ARG A 114 11.36 -3.02 8.87
CA ARG A 114 10.05 -3.11 9.50
C ARG A 114 10.15 -2.64 10.95
N ARG A 115 9.17 -1.87 11.36
CA ARG A 115 9.03 -1.56 12.76
C ARG A 115 8.27 -2.69 13.43
N LYS A 116 8.36 -2.74 14.76
CA LYS A 116 7.59 -3.71 15.52
C LYS A 116 6.10 -3.51 15.20
N ALA A 117 5.43 -4.62 14.96
CA ALA A 117 4.03 -4.58 14.61
C ALA A 117 3.19 -4.01 15.74
N PHE A 118 2.19 -3.26 15.38
CA PHE A 118 1.21 -2.74 16.32
C PHE A 118 -0.07 -2.47 15.53
N SER A 119 -1.17 -2.36 16.26
CA SER A 119 -2.46 -2.12 15.62
C SER A 119 -2.45 -0.88 14.77
N ILE A 120 -2.98 -1.02 13.57
CA ILE A 120 -3.10 0.08 12.64
C ILE A 120 -4.51 0.60 12.71
N GLN A 121 -4.63 1.90 12.90
CA GLN A 121 -5.93 2.52 12.93
C GLN A 121 -6.02 3.57 11.86
N CYS A 122 -7.24 3.86 11.46
CA CYS A 122 -7.47 4.78 10.39
C CYS A 122 -6.86 6.16 10.66
N ALA A 123 -7.02 6.64 11.86
CA ALA A 123 -6.46 7.94 12.23
C ALA A 123 -5.46 7.75 13.35
N PRO A 124 -4.37 8.52 13.35
CA PRO A 124 -3.99 9.55 12.39
C PRO A 124 -3.31 9.02 11.16
N GLY A 125 -3.07 7.78 11.07
CA GLY A 125 -2.37 7.21 9.96
C GLY A 125 -3.23 7.10 8.72
N ILE A 126 -3.57 5.93 8.40
CA ILE A 126 -4.32 5.64 7.17
C ILE A 126 -5.80 5.58 7.43
#